data_75a1750229c9002e5c884f351cea47e2
#
_entry.id   75a1750229c9002e5c884f351cea47e2
#
_cell.length_a   1.000
_cell.length_b   1.000
_cell.length_c   1.000
_cell.angle_alpha   90.00
_cell.angle_beta   90.00
_cell.angle_gamma   90.00
#
_symmetry.space_group_name_H-M   'P 1'
#
loop_
_entity.id
_entity.type
_entity.pdbx_description
1 polymer ?
#
loop_
_entity_poly.entity_id
_entity_poly.type
_entity_poly.pdbx_seq_one_letter_code
_entity_poly.pdbx_strand_id
1 'polypeptide(L)'
;METDGRSSAETLFWFETPLQDGSILRTVRYAEPAPELVMWHARYDPRRFSFRPAQTQEALRLAGLEKRPIKRQAEYWAGRNLMMLAFGLQTPPGRMPSGAPHLPSGVSGSLSHSSDNILLLAGPEGAYTGVDIERRLTPIALQSVINRVATQAEQRWLHDLAASQQKLGATVLFSAKETLFKALCSKMNVNPGYAAAEAPAPPQHGVLSLKLTRNLGPGLDSGQCFELSYAQMNDFMLTWLCQSSI
;
A
#
# COMPACT_ATOMS: atom_id res chain seq x y z
N MET A 1 4.29 -10.85 -34.54
CA MET A 1 5.03 -11.54 -33.46
C MET A 1 5.19 -10.50 -32.37
N GLU A 2 4.07 -10.26 -31.65
CA GLU A 2 4.01 -9.30 -30.56
C GLU A 2 4.56 -9.99 -29.32
N THR A 3 5.66 -9.48 -28.80
CA THR A 3 6.20 -9.88 -27.51
C THR A 3 5.31 -9.31 -26.43
N ASP A 4 4.50 -10.16 -25.85
CA ASP A 4 3.66 -9.88 -24.67
C ASP A 4 4.59 -9.46 -23.50
N GLY A 5 4.75 -8.14 -23.32
CA GLY A 5 5.62 -7.52 -22.31
C GLY A 5 5.04 -7.58 -20.89
N ARG A 6 4.39 -8.66 -20.50
CA ARG A 6 3.96 -8.91 -19.13
C ARG A 6 5.16 -9.39 -18.33
N SER A 7 5.83 -8.45 -17.67
CA SER A 7 6.77 -8.77 -16.59
C SER A 7 6.03 -9.62 -15.56
N SER A 8 6.45 -10.85 -15.39
CA SER A 8 5.97 -11.69 -14.29
C SER A 8 6.31 -11.01 -12.98
N ALA A 9 5.30 -10.63 -12.20
CA ALA A 9 5.43 -9.96 -10.91
C ALA A 9 6.14 -10.83 -9.83
N GLU A 10 6.84 -11.86 -10.25
CA GLU A 10 7.39 -12.88 -9.36
C GLU A 10 8.65 -12.46 -8.62
N THR A 11 9.37 -11.43 -9.09
CA THR A 11 10.63 -11.04 -8.41
C THR A 11 10.88 -9.53 -8.54
N LEU A 12 10.67 -8.79 -7.45
CA LEU A 12 11.13 -7.42 -7.34
C LEU A 12 12.64 -7.42 -7.07
N PHE A 13 13.42 -6.77 -7.95
CA PHE A 13 14.83 -6.53 -7.72
C PHE A 13 15.01 -5.28 -6.87
N TRP A 14 15.66 -5.42 -5.71
CA TRP A 14 15.82 -4.36 -4.73
C TRP A 14 17.24 -3.81 -4.72
N PHE A 15 17.36 -2.48 -4.79
CA PHE A 15 18.62 -1.74 -4.67
C PHE A 15 18.67 -1.06 -3.30
N GLU A 16 19.76 -1.21 -2.57
CA GLU A 16 19.95 -0.58 -1.27
C GLU A 16 20.26 0.91 -1.40
N THR A 17 19.77 1.69 -0.45
CA THR A 17 20.02 3.13 -0.35
C THR A 17 20.79 3.44 0.92
N PRO A 18 21.89 4.20 0.86
CA PRO A 18 22.62 4.65 2.06
C PRO A 18 21.74 5.47 2.99
N LEU A 19 21.93 5.30 4.28
CA LEU A 19 21.23 6.04 5.32
C LEU A 19 22.20 6.92 6.11
N GLN A 20 21.72 8.07 6.55
CA GLN A 20 22.45 8.92 7.50
C GLN A 20 22.39 8.33 8.91
N ASP A 21 23.46 8.54 9.68
CA ASP A 21 23.51 8.14 11.08
C ASP A 21 22.40 8.83 11.90
N GLY A 22 21.85 8.11 12.87
CA GLY A 22 20.77 8.63 13.73
C GLY A 22 19.37 8.56 13.12
N SER A 23 19.20 8.13 11.87
CA SER A 23 17.90 7.94 11.24
C SER A 23 17.01 6.97 12.03
N ILE A 24 15.70 7.23 12.07
CA ILE A 24 14.70 6.27 12.53
C ILE A 24 14.60 5.06 11.59
N LEU A 25 14.93 5.24 10.32
CA LEU A 25 15.02 4.17 9.33
C LEU A 25 16.27 3.34 9.57
N ARG A 26 16.18 2.03 9.42
CA ARG A 26 17.27 1.07 9.59
C ARG A 26 17.82 0.56 8.26
N THR A 27 16.93 0.30 7.34
CA THR A 27 17.25 -0.11 5.96
C THR A 27 16.31 0.59 5.01
N VAL A 28 16.81 1.04 3.89
CA VAL A 28 15.98 1.55 2.79
C VAL A 28 16.48 0.93 1.50
N ARG A 29 15.56 0.51 0.66
CA ARG A 29 15.81 -0.02 -0.66
C ARG A 29 14.68 0.36 -1.59
N TYR A 30 14.94 0.37 -2.89
CA TYR A 30 13.94 0.65 -3.90
C TYR A 30 13.93 -0.43 -4.99
N ALA A 31 12.84 -0.52 -5.72
CA ALA A 31 12.65 -1.35 -6.89
C ALA A 31 11.84 -0.56 -7.94
N GLU A 32 11.99 -0.92 -9.19
CA GLU A 32 11.24 -0.36 -10.33
C GLU A 32 10.34 -1.44 -10.91
N PRO A 33 9.12 -1.64 -10.37
CA PRO A 33 8.23 -2.71 -10.83
C PRO A 33 7.72 -2.51 -12.25
N ALA A 34 7.74 -1.28 -12.77
CA ALA A 34 7.39 -0.93 -14.14
C ALA A 34 8.05 0.40 -14.52
N PRO A 35 8.09 0.78 -15.80
CA PRO A 35 8.55 2.11 -16.21
C PRO A 35 7.79 3.22 -15.45
N GLU A 36 8.53 4.25 -15.03
CA GLU A 36 8.01 5.41 -14.27
C GLU A 36 7.37 5.08 -12.92
N LEU A 37 7.50 3.84 -12.44
CA LEU A 37 6.97 3.39 -11.17
C LEU A 37 8.12 3.00 -10.24
N VAL A 38 8.25 3.68 -9.12
CA VAL A 38 9.29 3.40 -8.12
C VAL A 38 8.65 2.99 -6.81
N MET A 39 9.07 1.86 -6.30
CA MET A 39 8.64 1.33 -5.00
C MET A 39 9.80 1.39 -4.01
N TRP A 40 9.59 2.06 -2.89
CA TRP A 40 10.53 2.15 -1.79
C TRP A 40 10.07 1.31 -0.62
N HIS A 41 10.97 0.49 -0.08
CA HIS A 41 10.75 -0.26 1.14
C HIS A 41 11.76 0.16 2.21
N ALA A 42 11.26 0.42 3.41
CA ALA A 42 12.10 0.71 4.57
C ALA A 42 11.71 -0.13 5.78
N ARG A 43 12.70 -0.45 6.61
CA ARG A 43 12.46 -0.87 8.00
C ARG A 43 12.81 0.27 8.94
N TYR A 44 12.06 0.44 10.02
CA TYR A 44 12.30 1.46 11.03
C TYR A 44 12.39 0.86 12.45
N ASP A 45 13.01 1.59 13.36
CA ASP A 45 13.09 1.20 14.77
C ASP A 45 12.29 2.18 15.63
N PRO A 46 11.12 1.80 16.17
CA PRO A 46 10.31 2.67 17.02
C PRO A 46 11.06 3.20 18.25
N ARG A 47 12.08 2.49 18.74
CA ARG A 47 12.88 2.90 19.92
C ARG A 47 13.74 4.12 19.63
N ARG A 48 14.14 4.32 18.38
CA ARG A 48 14.88 5.52 17.94
C ARG A 48 14.01 6.77 17.88
N PHE A 49 12.69 6.61 17.99
CA PHE A 49 11.74 7.72 18.05
C PHE A 49 11.72 8.44 19.40
N SER A 50 12.42 7.97 20.44
CA SER A 50 12.52 8.64 21.74
C SER A 50 13.14 10.06 21.63
N PHE A 51 13.98 10.29 20.65
CA PHE A 51 14.51 11.61 20.31
C PHE A 51 13.54 12.36 19.39
N ARG A 52 13.05 13.52 19.83
CA ARG A 52 12.04 14.33 19.13
C ARG A 52 12.59 15.71 18.78
N PRO A 53 13.27 15.91 17.64
CA PRO A 53 13.63 17.23 17.17
C PRO A 53 12.38 18.12 16.98
N ALA A 54 12.54 19.44 17.03
CA ALA A 54 11.43 20.38 16.86
C ALA A 54 10.63 20.14 15.57
N GLN A 55 11.30 19.81 14.48
CA GLN A 55 10.68 19.46 13.20
C GLN A 55 9.74 18.24 13.30
N THR A 56 10.14 17.22 14.09
CA THR A 56 9.29 16.04 14.35
C THR A 56 8.05 16.42 15.15
N GLN A 57 8.21 17.23 16.17
CA GLN A 57 7.10 17.69 17.02
C GLN A 57 6.10 18.49 16.20
N GLU A 58 6.55 19.42 15.39
CA GLU A 58 5.69 20.24 14.53
C GLU A 58 4.95 19.36 13.49
N ALA A 59 5.62 18.41 12.86
CA ALA A 59 4.98 17.49 11.91
C ALA A 59 3.89 16.65 12.58
N LEU A 60 4.10 16.18 13.82
CA LEU A 60 3.10 15.46 14.59
C LEU A 60 1.92 16.33 15.00
N ARG A 61 2.19 17.59 15.39
CA ARG A 61 1.16 18.56 15.74
C ARG A 61 0.25 18.87 14.56
N LEU A 62 0.83 19.19 13.41
CA LEU A 62 0.08 19.45 12.18
C LEU A 62 -0.73 18.24 11.70
N ALA A 63 -0.26 17.02 11.98
CA ALA A 63 -0.98 15.78 11.67
C ALA A 63 -2.02 15.38 12.72
N GLY A 64 -2.13 16.10 13.86
CA GLY A 64 -3.02 15.76 14.98
C GLY A 64 -2.64 14.46 15.69
N LEU A 65 -1.35 14.11 15.71
CA LEU A 65 -0.85 12.85 16.24
C LEU A 65 -0.14 12.94 17.58
N GLU A 66 0.01 14.14 18.15
CA GLU A 66 0.76 14.38 19.39
C GLU A 66 0.28 13.51 20.58
N LYS A 67 -1.03 13.31 20.68
CA LYS A 67 -1.67 12.54 21.77
C LYS A 67 -1.89 11.07 21.40
N ARG A 68 -1.43 10.63 20.24
CA ARG A 68 -1.55 9.22 19.83
C ARG A 68 -0.44 8.37 20.46
N PRO A 69 -0.63 7.05 20.57
CA PRO A 69 0.41 6.16 21.07
C PRO A 69 1.74 6.36 20.35
N ILE A 70 2.86 6.23 21.08
CA ILE A 70 4.23 6.43 20.54
C ILE A 70 4.48 5.58 19.28
N LYS A 71 3.98 4.36 19.26
CA LYS A 71 4.07 3.51 18.07
C LYS A 71 3.48 4.21 16.83
N ARG A 72 2.29 4.80 16.95
CA ARG A 72 1.62 5.49 15.84
C ARG A 72 2.35 6.77 15.43
N GLN A 73 2.95 7.48 16.38
CA GLN A 73 3.81 8.64 16.09
C GLN A 73 5.08 8.21 15.34
N ALA A 74 5.70 7.11 15.77
CA ALA A 74 6.89 6.55 15.13
C ALA A 74 6.60 6.06 13.69
N GLU A 75 5.48 5.38 13.47
CA GLU A 75 5.01 4.96 12.14
C GLU A 75 4.86 6.15 11.20
N TYR A 76 4.15 7.19 11.65
CA TYR A 76 3.96 8.41 10.87
C TYR A 76 5.30 9.07 10.53
N TRP A 77 6.17 9.27 11.53
CA TRP A 77 7.45 9.92 11.35
C TRP A 77 8.39 9.13 10.42
N ALA A 78 8.42 7.82 10.57
CA ALA A 78 9.22 6.95 9.72
C ALA A 78 8.74 7.02 8.25
N GLY A 79 7.42 7.05 8.02
CA GLY A 79 6.87 7.27 6.68
C GLY A 79 7.28 8.61 6.07
N ARG A 80 7.31 9.69 6.87
CA ARG A 80 7.76 11.01 6.42
C ARG A 80 9.25 11.04 6.10
N ASN A 81 10.07 10.36 6.91
CA ASN A 81 11.51 10.21 6.62
C ASN A 81 11.75 9.45 5.31
N LEU A 82 10.99 8.39 5.05
CA LEU A 82 11.09 7.67 3.79
C LEU A 82 10.74 8.57 2.60
N MET A 83 9.68 9.38 2.71
CA MET A 83 9.29 10.32 1.65
C MET A 83 10.33 11.42 1.45
N MET A 84 10.89 11.97 2.54
CA MET A 84 11.96 12.96 2.45
C MET A 84 13.17 12.40 1.68
N LEU A 85 13.56 11.18 1.98
CA LEU A 85 14.66 10.50 1.32
C LEU A 85 14.33 10.20 -0.16
N ALA A 86 13.16 9.63 -0.43
CA ALA A 86 12.75 9.22 -1.77
C ALA A 86 12.61 10.41 -2.74
N PHE A 87 12.19 11.56 -2.24
CA PHE A 87 11.91 12.76 -3.06
C PHE A 87 12.92 13.91 -2.84
N GLY A 88 13.96 13.70 -2.06
CA GLY A 88 14.96 14.75 -1.76
C GLY A 88 14.40 15.95 -0.99
N LEU A 89 13.35 15.76 -0.18
CA LEU A 89 12.68 16.84 0.52
C LEU A 89 13.46 17.26 1.78
N GLN A 90 13.52 18.57 2.05
CA GLN A 90 14.15 19.12 3.26
C GLN A 90 13.19 19.18 4.46
N THR A 91 11.88 19.11 4.21
CA THR A 91 10.85 19.16 5.24
C THR A 91 9.87 18.00 5.08
N PRO A 92 9.34 17.47 6.20
CA PRO A 92 8.39 16.36 6.15
C PRO A 92 7.09 16.80 5.47
N PRO A 93 6.63 16.04 4.45
CA PRO A 93 5.39 16.35 3.77
C PRO A 93 4.18 16.23 4.70
N GLY A 94 3.20 17.11 4.51
CA GLY A 94 1.97 17.17 5.28
C GLY A 94 1.04 15.97 5.04
N ARG A 95 -0.20 16.15 5.49
CA ARG A 95 -1.28 15.16 5.34
C ARG A 95 -2.49 15.82 4.69
N MET A 96 -3.06 15.18 3.70
CA MET A 96 -4.32 15.57 3.07
C MET A 96 -5.52 15.30 4.00
N PRO A 97 -6.67 15.98 3.83
CA PRO A 97 -7.90 15.66 4.57
C PRO A 97 -8.34 14.19 4.45
N SER A 98 -8.09 13.55 3.32
CA SER A 98 -8.31 12.11 3.10
C SER A 98 -7.44 11.20 3.99
N GLY A 99 -6.40 11.76 4.61
CA GLY A 99 -5.41 11.00 5.37
C GLY A 99 -4.19 10.58 4.56
N ALA A 100 -4.23 10.71 3.24
CA ALA A 100 -3.10 10.44 2.36
C ALA A 100 -1.93 11.43 2.61
N PRO A 101 -0.69 11.06 2.29
CA PRO A 101 0.43 12.00 2.34
C PRO A 101 0.28 13.07 1.25
N HIS A 102 0.75 14.29 1.55
CA HIS A 102 0.92 15.32 0.54
C HIS A 102 2.18 15.01 -0.27
N LEU A 103 2.02 14.76 -1.56
CA LEU A 103 3.11 14.39 -2.46
C LEU A 103 3.64 15.61 -3.22
N PRO A 104 4.89 15.58 -3.72
CA PRO A 104 5.40 16.60 -4.64
C PRO A 104 4.58 16.69 -5.91
N SER A 105 4.60 17.85 -6.58
CA SER A 105 4.01 18.02 -7.91
C SER A 105 4.63 17.04 -8.91
N GLY A 106 3.86 16.57 -9.87
CA GLY A 106 4.31 15.60 -10.86
C GLY A 106 4.28 14.14 -10.39
N VAL A 107 3.86 13.87 -9.15
CA VAL A 107 3.88 12.52 -8.56
C VAL A 107 2.52 12.14 -8.02
N SER A 108 2.03 10.97 -8.42
CA SER A 108 1.01 10.22 -7.70
C SER A 108 1.67 9.16 -6.83
N GLY A 109 1.09 8.82 -5.69
CA GLY A 109 1.70 7.79 -4.86
C GLY A 109 0.90 7.41 -3.62
N SER A 110 1.37 6.39 -2.95
CA SER A 110 0.71 5.78 -1.81
C SER A 110 1.73 5.26 -0.80
N LEU A 111 1.36 5.31 0.48
CA LEU A 111 2.17 4.85 1.60
C LEU A 111 1.42 3.80 2.40
N SER A 112 2.09 2.72 2.76
CA SER A 112 1.59 1.71 3.68
C SER A 112 2.63 1.30 4.70
N HIS A 113 2.18 0.72 5.80
CA HIS A 113 3.07 0.18 6.84
C HIS A 113 2.45 -1.05 7.51
N SER A 114 3.29 -2.01 7.84
CA SER A 114 2.93 -3.19 8.63
C SER A 114 4.09 -3.60 9.51
N SER A 115 3.87 -3.75 10.83
CA SER A 115 4.91 -4.01 11.82
C SER A 115 5.97 -2.89 11.82
N ASP A 116 7.21 -3.23 11.50
CA ASP A 116 8.34 -2.31 11.37
C ASP A 116 8.70 -1.98 9.90
N ASN A 117 7.82 -2.34 8.97
CA ASN A 117 8.01 -2.12 7.54
C ASN A 117 7.16 -0.96 7.05
N ILE A 118 7.72 -0.20 6.12
CA ILE A 118 7.05 0.89 5.41
C ILE A 118 7.25 0.67 3.91
N LEU A 119 6.20 0.88 3.15
CA LEU A 119 6.20 0.79 1.70
C LEU A 119 5.66 2.10 1.12
N LEU A 120 6.41 2.71 0.20
CA LEU A 120 6.02 3.89 -0.55
C LEU A 120 6.05 3.52 -2.04
N LEU A 121 4.98 3.81 -2.75
CA LEU A 121 4.91 3.72 -4.20
C LEU A 121 4.77 5.13 -4.77
N ALA A 122 5.57 5.42 -5.79
CA ALA A 122 5.52 6.66 -6.55
C ALA A 122 5.38 6.34 -8.04
N GLY A 123 4.47 7.00 -8.70
CA GLY A 123 4.18 6.87 -10.12
C GLY A 123 3.84 8.23 -10.76
N PRO A 124 3.51 8.25 -12.05
CA PRO A 124 3.22 9.47 -12.77
C PRO A 124 1.98 10.20 -12.21
N GLU A 125 2.00 11.52 -12.29
CA GLU A 125 0.88 12.36 -11.84
C GLU A 125 -0.42 11.98 -12.54
N GLY A 126 -1.52 12.01 -11.79
CA GLY A 126 -2.85 11.68 -12.29
C GLY A 126 -3.16 10.18 -12.38
N ALA A 127 -2.18 9.30 -12.24
CA ALA A 127 -2.43 7.87 -12.16
C ALA A 127 -3.13 7.47 -10.84
N TYR A 128 -3.97 6.44 -10.91
CA TYR A 128 -4.44 5.72 -9.72
C TYR A 128 -3.27 4.92 -9.14
N THR A 129 -2.65 5.43 -8.08
CA THR A 129 -1.47 4.83 -7.47
C THR A 129 -1.76 4.42 -6.04
N GLY A 130 -1.71 3.14 -5.78
CA GLY A 130 -1.95 2.55 -4.48
C GLY A 130 -0.93 1.49 -4.12
N VAL A 131 -0.63 1.37 -2.84
CA VAL A 131 0.25 0.31 -2.33
C VAL A 131 -0.20 -0.15 -0.95
N ASP A 132 -0.03 -1.43 -0.69
CA ASP A 132 -0.23 -1.99 0.62
C ASP A 132 0.81 -3.06 0.95
N ILE A 133 1.10 -3.21 2.24
CA ILE A 133 1.95 -4.26 2.79
C ILE A 133 1.26 -4.87 3.99
N GLU A 134 1.02 -6.18 3.93
CA GLU A 134 0.36 -6.91 5.00
C GLU A 134 1.13 -8.15 5.39
N ARG A 135 1.23 -8.38 6.69
CA ARG A 135 1.79 -9.64 7.18
C ARG A 135 0.83 -10.77 6.85
N ARG A 136 1.36 -11.92 6.42
CA ARG A 136 0.56 -13.11 6.18
C ARG A 136 -0.35 -13.40 7.37
N LEU A 137 -1.64 -13.57 7.11
CA LEU A 137 -2.66 -13.74 8.13
C LEU A 137 -2.35 -14.95 9.04
N THR A 138 -2.56 -14.78 10.33
CA THR A 138 -2.63 -15.91 11.26
C THR A 138 -3.95 -16.66 11.08
N PRO A 139 -4.10 -17.91 11.54
CA PRO A 139 -5.37 -18.64 11.44
C PRO A 139 -6.56 -17.87 12.05
N ILE A 140 -6.35 -17.17 13.15
CA ILE A 140 -7.39 -16.35 13.81
C ILE A 140 -7.75 -15.14 12.94
N ALA A 141 -6.77 -14.44 12.40
CA ALA A 141 -6.98 -13.30 11.52
C ALA A 141 -7.63 -13.70 10.19
N LEU A 142 -7.31 -14.88 9.67
CA LEU A 142 -7.90 -15.42 8.44
C LEU A 142 -9.42 -15.43 8.49
N GLN A 143 -10.01 -16.02 9.53
CA GLN A 143 -11.46 -16.10 9.67
C GLN A 143 -12.09 -14.71 9.78
N SER A 144 -11.45 -13.80 10.50
CA SER A 144 -11.91 -12.41 10.63
C SER A 144 -11.89 -11.68 9.28
N VAL A 145 -10.84 -11.87 8.47
CA VAL A 145 -10.72 -11.28 7.14
C VAL A 145 -11.78 -11.86 6.20
N ILE A 146 -11.95 -13.18 6.16
CA ILE A 146 -12.98 -13.82 5.34
C ILE A 146 -14.36 -13.24 5.65
N ASN A 147 -14.70 -13.10 6.93
CA ASN A 147 -16.03 -12.64 7.34
C ASN A 147 -16.27 -11.14 7.11
N ARG A 148 -15.24 -10.29 7.15
CA ARG A 148 -15.38 -8.83 7.10
C ARG A 148 -15.02 -8.21 5.75
N VAL A 149 -14.13 -8.87 5.01
CA VAL A 149 -13.54 -8.34 3.79
C VAL A 149 -14.07 -9.03 2.55
N ALA A 150 -14.21 -10.35 2.60
CA ALA A 150 -14.62 -11.14 1.44
C ALA A 150 -16.13 -11.05 1.19
N THR A 151 -16.52 -10.78 -0.07
CA THR A 151 -17.90 -10.94 -0.53
C THR A 151 -18.30 -12.42 -0.53
N GLN A 152 -19.59 -12.72 -0.72
CA GLN A 152 -20.04 -14.11 -0.82
C GLN A 152 -19.38 -14.88 -1.96
N ALA A 153 -19.12 -14.21 -3.09
CA ALA A 153 -18.42 -14.84 -4.23
C ALA A 153 -16.95 -15.13 -3.88
N GLU A 154 -16.29 -14.20 -3.22
CA GLU A 154 -14.91 -14.38 -2.75
C GLU A 154 -14.78 -15.43 -1.66
N GLN A 155 -15.75 -15.53 -0.75
CA GLN A 155 -15.78 -16.61 0.26
C GLN A 155 -15.89 -17.99 -0.40
N ARG A 156 -16.67 -18.13 -1.48
CA ARG A 156 -16.80 -19.39 -2.22
C ARG A 156 -15.45 -19.84 -2.78
N TRP A 157 -14.80 -19.01 -3.59
CA TRP A 157 -13.53 -19.43 -4.17
C TRP A 157 -12.41 -19.56 -3.11
N LEU A 158 -12.44 -18.77 -2.01
CA LEU A 158 -11.51 -18.97 -0.89
C LEU A 158 -11.70 -20.35 -0.25
N HIS A 159 -12.95 -20.77 -0.08
CA HIS A 159 -13.27 -22.10 0.49
C HIS A 159 -12.81 -23.25 -0.40
N ASP A 160 -12.86 -23.08 -1.73
CA ASP A 160 -12.46 -24.10 -2.70
C ASP A 160 -10.93 -24.25 -2.83
N LEU A 161 -10.16 -23.31 -2.29
CA LEU A 161 -8.69 -23.39 -2.27
C LEU A 161 -8.18 -24.39 -1.21
N ALA A 162 -7.06 -25.04 -1.50
CA ALA A 162 -6.31 -25.78 -0.49
C ALA A 162 -5.93 -24.87 0.69
N ALA A 163 -5.88 -25.38 1.92
CA ALA A 163 -5.67 -24.60 3.14
C ALA A 163 -4.43 -23.69 3.10
N SER A 164 -3.34 -24.13 2.47
CA SER A 164 -2.13 -23.30 2.28
C SER A 164 -2.36 -22.14 1.34
N GLN A 165 -3.14 -22.33 0.29
CA GLN A 165 -3.50 -21.31 -0.71
C GLN A 165 -4.61 -20.37 -0.21
N GLN A 166 -5.55 -20.87 0.61
CA GLN A 166 -6.60 -20.07 1.21
C GLN A 166 -6.02 -18.92 2.03
N LYS A 167 -5.00 -19.19 2.85
CA LYS A 167 -4.34 -18.15 3.64
C LYS A 167 -3.65 -17.11 2.77
N LEU A 168 -2.97 -17.54 1.71
CA LEU A 168 -2.34 -16.64 0.75
C LEU A 168 -3.40 -15.80 0.03
N GLY A 169 -4.41 -16.46 -0.54
CA GLY A 169 -5.50 -15.78 -1.26
C GLY A 169 -6.22 -14.74 -0.43
N ALA A 170 -6.55 -15.06 0.82
CA ALA A 170 -7.20 -14.10 1.73
C ALA A 170 -6.29 -12.92 2.11
N THR A 171 -4.98 -13.15 2.28
CA THR A 171 -4.02 -12.06 2.55
C THR A 171 -3.90 -11.13 1.35
N VAL A 172 -3.76 -11.69 0.14
CA VAL A 172 -3.70 -10.92 -1.11
C VAL A 172 -5.00 -10.16 -1.33
N LEU A 173 -6.16 -10.79 -1.15
CA LEU A 173 -7.46 -10.15 -1.30
C LEU A 173 -7.62 -8.94 -0.39
N PHE A 174 -7.30 -9.08 0.90
CA PHE A 174 -7.37 -8.00 1.87
C PHE A 174 -6.45 -6.85 1.46
N SER A 175 -5.18 -7.14 1.26
CA SER A 175 -4.17 -6.14 0.88
C SER A 175 -4.51 -5.46 -0.45
N ALA A 176 -5.01 -6.20 -1.45
CA ALA A 176 -5.42 -5.64 -2.74
C ALA A 176 -6.61 -4.68 -2.61
N LYS A 177 -7.61 -4.98 -1.78
CA LYS A 177 -8.72 -4.04 -1.53
C LYS A 177 -8.24 -2.77 -0.82
N GLU A 178 -7.34 -2.88 0.15
CA GLU A 178 -6.70 -1.71 0.78
C GLU A 178 -5.92 -0.88 -0.24
N THR A 179 -5.15 -1.54 -1.11
CA THR A 179 -4.40 -0.90 -2.20
C THR A 179 -5.32 -0.14 -3.14
N LEU A 180 -6.41 -0.78 -3.61
CA LEU A 180 -7.38 -0.14 -4.49
C LEU A 180 -8.00 1.08 -3.84
N PHE A 181 -8.45 0.97 -2.60
CA PHE A 181 -9.09 2.11 -1.92
C PHE A 181 -8.12 3.25 -1.64
N LYS A 182 -6.85 2.97 -1.36
CA LYS A 182 -5.81 4.00 -1.26
C LYS A 182 -5.59 4.70 -2.61
N ALA A 183 -5.58 3.96 -3.72
CA ALA A 183 -5.42 4.53 -5.05
C ALA A 183 -6.61 5.43 -5.45
N LEU A 184 -7.82 5.09 -5.03
CA LEU A 184 -9.04 5.79 -5.39
C LEU A 184 -9.47 6.88 -4.39
N CYS A 185 -8.82 6.97 -3.23
CA CYS A 185 -9.28 7.78 -2.09
C CYS A 185 -9.47 9.28 -2.43
N SER A 186 -8.72 9.83 -3.37
CA SER A 186 -8.84 11.23 -3.81
C SER A 186 -10.11 11.52 -4.60
N LYS A 187 -10.72 10.50 -5.20
CA LYS A 187 -11.94 10.59 -6.01
C LYS A 187 -13.18 10.03 -5.31
N MET A 188 -13.01 9.36 -4.18
CA MET A 188 -14.12 8.83 -3.39
C MET A 188 -14.64 9.86 -2.39
N ASN A 189 -15.96 9.97 -2.27
CA ASN A 189 -16.60 10.87 -1.33
C ASN A 189 -16.65 10.32 0.10
N VAL A 190 -16.63 9.00 0.24
CA VAL A 190 -16.76 8.28 1.52
C VAL A 190 -15.96 6.97 1.46
N ASN A 191 -15.62 6.42 2.63
CA ASN A 191 -15.06 5.07 2.69
C ASN A 191 -16.09 4.06 2.16
N PRO A 192 -15.79 3.33 1.07
CA PRO A 192 -16.78 2.50 0.38
C PRO A 192 -17.08 1.17 1.09
N GLY A 193 -16.24 0.75 2.04
CA GLY A 193 -16.27 -0.60 2.60
C GLY A 193 -15.83 -1.68 1.60
N TYR A 194 -15.43 -2.83 2.12
CA TYR A 194 -14.79 -3.90 1.31
C TYR A 194 -15.68 -4.51 0.24
N ALA A 195 -17.01 -4.50 0.42
CA ALA A 195 -17.96 -5.02 -0.57
C ALA A 195 -18.07 -4.15 -1.83
N ALA A 196 -17.49 -2.96 -1.84
CA ALA A 196 -17.51 -2.06 -2.99
C ALA A 196 -16.59 -2.50 -4.14
N ALA A 197 -15.71 -3.46 -3.90
CA ALA A 197 -14.90 -4.11 -4.92
C ALA A 197 -14.91 -5.63 -4.70
N GLU A 198 -14.95 -6.39 -5.77
CA GLU A 198 -15.00 -7.85 -5.75
C GLU A 198 -13.96 -8.45 -6.70
N ALA A 199 -13.25 -9.48 -6.24
CA ALA A 199 -12.37 -10.29 -7.06
C ALA A 199 -13.18 -11.43 -7.68
N PRO A 200 -13.36 -11.47 -9.01
CA PRO A 200 -14.15 -12.50 -9.67
C PRO A 200 -13.48 -13.89 -9.62
N ALA A 201 -12.17 -13.93 -9.39
CA ALA A 201 -11.36 -15.17 -9.32
C ALA A 201 -10.23 -15.03 -8.30
N PRO A 202 -9.66 -16.14 -7.81
CA PRO A 202 -8.47 -16.14 -6.96
C PRO A 202 -7.27 -15.44 -7.61
N PRO A 203 -6.31 -14.92 -6.79
CA PRO A 203 -5.06 -14.37 -7.32
C PRO A 203 -4.25 -15.43 -8.07
N GLN A 204 -3.70 -15.06 -9.24
CA GLN A 204 -2.89 -15.93 -10.08
C GLN A 204 -1.73 -15.17 -10.69
N HIS A 205 -0.58 -15.82 -10.83
CA HIS A 205 0.60 -15.29 -11.52
C HIS A 205 1.01 -13.86 -11.12
N GLY A 206 0.93 -13.57 -9.83
CA GLY A 206 1.30 -12.24 -9.31
C GLY A 206 0.27 -11.13 -9.55
N VAL A 207 -0.94 -11.46 -10.02
CA VAL A 207 -2.01 -10.50 -10.32
C VAL A 207 -3.32 -10.88 -9.64
N LEU A 208 -4.06 -9.88 -9.17
CA LEU A 208 -5.46 -9.97 -8.75
C LEU A 208 -6.27 -8.89 -9.44
N SER A 209 -7.35 -9.28 -10.12
CA SER A 209 -8.31 -8.34 -10.68
C SER A 209 -9.39 -8.02 -9.65
N LEU A 210 -9.69 -6.72 -9.46
CA LEU A 210 -10.81 -6.23 -8.67
C LEU A 210 -11.78 -5.45 -9.54
N LYS A 211 -13.07 -5.74 -9.42
CA LYS A 211 -14.17 -5.08 -10.13
C LYS A 211 -15.01 -4.27 -9.15
N LEU A 212 -15.29 -3.00 -9.46
CA LEU A 212 -16.20 -2.19 -8.67
C LEU A 212 -17.63 -2.77 -8.75
N THR A 213 -18.27 -2.93 -7.61
CA THR A 213 -19.65 -3.44 -7.50
C THR A 213 -20.70 -2.33 -7.55
N ARG A 214 -20.27 -1.07 -7.41
CA ARG A 214 -21.10 0.14 -7.43
C ARG A 214 -20.28 1.36 -7.82
N ASN A 215 -20.93 2.47 -8.14
CA ASN A 215 -20.28 3.74 -8.37
C ASN A 215 -19.67 4.28 -7.06
N LEU A 216 -18.42 4.74 -7.10
CA LEU A 216 -17.67 5.26 -5.94
C LEU A 216 -17.39 6.76 -6.01
N GLY A 217 -17.59 7.38 -7.16
CA GLY A 217 -17.35 8.79 -7.42
C GLY A 217 -17.26 9.08 -8.91
N PRO A 218 -16.96 10.32 -9.31
CA PRO A 218 -16.80 10.67 -10.71
C PRO A 218 -15.71 9.84 -11.41
N GLY A 219 -16.07 9.16 -12.50
CA GLY A 219 -15.16 8.28 -13.25
C GLY A 219 -14.78 6.98 -12.52
N LEU A 220 -15.54 6.59 -11.49
CA LEU A 220 -15.40 5.33 -10.76
C LEU A 220 -16.73 4.57 -10.81
N ASP A 221 -17.02 3.98 -11.96
CA ASP A 221 -18.31 3.39 -12.25
C ASP A 221 -18.35 1.90 -11.87
N SER A 222 -19.53 1.43 -11.54
CA SER A 222 -19.81 0.00 -11.34
C SER A 222 -19.37 -0.80 -12.57
N GLY A 223 -18.70 -1.90 -12.35
CA GLY A 223 -18.19 -2.75 -13.41
C GLY A 223 -16.76 -2.43 -13.87
N GLN A 224 -16.20 -1.28 -13.50
CA GLN A 224 -14.81 -0.95 -13.81
C GLN A 224 -13.86 -1.94 -13.12
N CYS A 225 -12.85 -2.39 -13.87
CA CYS A 225 -11.87 -3.37 -13.41
C CYS A 225 -10.50 -2.72 -13.20
N PHE A 226 -9.81 -3.18 -12.17
CA PHE A 226 -8.46 -2.81 -11.81
C PHE A 226 -7.61 -4.06 -11.66
N GLU A 227 -6.45 -4.08 -12.30
CA GLU A 227 -5.46 -5.16 -12.14
C GLU A 227 -4.40 -4.73 -11.14
N LEU A 228 -4.32 -5.47 -10.04
CA LEU A 228 -3.35 -5.23 -8.99
C LEU A 228 -2.27 -6.30 -9.04
N SER A 229 -1.03 -5.85 -9.01
CA SER A 229 0.11 -6.76 -8.86
C SER A 229 0.32 -7.11 -7.39
N TYR A 230 0.84 -8.30 -7.13
CA TYR A 230 1.28 -8.69 -5.80
C TYR A 230 2.59 -9.48 -5.83
N ALA A 231 3.35 -9.38 -4.76
CA ALA A 231 4.56 -10.18 -4.54
C ALA A 231 4.69 -10.57 -3.06
N GLN A 232 5.34 -11.67 -2.80
CA GLN A 232 5.71 -12.07 -1.44
C GLN A 232 7.11 -11.55 -1.10
N MET A 233 7.25 -10.97 0.08
CA MET A 233 8.51 -10.54 0.67
C MET A 233 8.61 -11.10 2.09
N ASN A 234 9.35 -12.19 2.28
CA ASN A 234 9.40 -12.94 3.54
C ASN A 234 7.98 -13.32 4.04
N ASP A 235 7.61 -12.86 5.24
CA ASP A 235 6.28 -13.07 5.84
C ASP A 235 5.23 -12.02 5.42
N PHE A 236 5.56 -11.13 4.49
CA PHE A 236 4.66 -10.08 4.04
C PHE A 236 4.21 -10.29 2.61
N MET A 237 2.98 -9.85 2.33
CA MET A 237 2.45 -9.67 1.00
C MET A 237 2.47 -8.18 0.67
N LEU A 238 2.99 -7.86 -0.50
CA LEU A 238 2.95 -6.54 -1.09
C LEU A 238 1.91 -6.56 -2.19
N THR A 239 1.07 -5.54 -2.25
CA THR A 239 0.15 -5.33 -3.37
C THR A 239 0.29 -3.90 -3.86
N TRP A 240 0.20 -3.70 -5.19
CA TRP A 240 0.28 -2.36 -5.76
C TRP A 240 -0.57 -2.22 -7.01
N LEU A 241 -0.97 -1.00 -7.26
CA LEU A 241 -1.69 -0.54 -8.43
C LEU A 241 -1.03 0.73 -8.96
N CYS A 242 -0.79 0.79 -10.25
CA CYS A 242 -0.55 2.03 -10.98
C CYS A 242 -1.27 1.91 -12.32
N GLN A 243 -2.32 2.70 -12.49
CA GLN A 243 -3.14 2.68 -13.70
C GLN A 243 -3.48 4.12 -14.08
N SER A 244 -3.32 4.46 -15.35
CA SER A 244 -3.73 5.77 -15.86
C SER A 244 -5.21 6.01 -15.57
N SER A 245 -5.54 7.23 -15.13
CA SER A 245 -6.95 7.64 -15.05
C SER A 245 -7.48 7.81 -16.49
N ILE A 246 -8.52 7.08 -16.83
CA ILE A 246 -9.24 7.19 -18.10
C ILE A 246 -9.98 8.53 -18.15
#